data_e02128a2ecf29f62968440b48734eaaf
#
_entry.id   e02128a2ecf29f62968440b48734eaaf
#
_cell.length_a   1.000
_cell.length_b   1.000
_cell.length_c   1.000
_cell.angle_alpha   90.00
_cell.angle_beta   90.00
_cell.angle_gamma   90.00
#
_symmetry.space_group_name_H-M   'P 1'
#
loop_
_entity.id
_entity.type
_entity.pdbx_description
1 polymer ?
#
loop_
_entity_poly.entity_id
_entity_poly.type
_entity_poly.pdbx_seq_one_letter_code
_entity_poly.pdbx_strand_id
1 'polypeptide(L)'
;MTSIIHDGIDTRFVCPNPDAALEISGDLTLTRNDEVISFINRNLEPSRGYHQFMRVLPHLLRARPQAQVVVLGGDAVSYGAAPAGGGSWKQLYLGELRGDISDADWARVHFLGRVPYGRFLSLLQISRAHIYLTYPFVLSWSLMEAMSAGAAIVASDTAPVREVMRNG
;
A
#
# COMPACT_ATOMS: atom_id res chain seq x y z
N MET A 1 -37.06 -1.33 5.29
CA MET A 1 -35.82 -0.86 5.88
C MET A 1 -34.68 -1.57 5.13
N THR A 2 -33.76 -0.85 4.50
CA THR A 2 -32.64 -1.47 3.75
C THR A 2 -31.41 -1.45 4.63
N SER A 3 -30.75 -2.61 4.80
CA SER A 3 -29.48 -2.72 5.53
C SER A 3 -28.35 -2.92 4.53
N ILE A 4 -27.22 -2.25 4.76
CA ILE A 4 -25.99 -2.45 3.99
C ILE A 4 -25.14 -3.45 4.76
N ILE A 5 -24.73 -4.53 4.08
CA ILE A 5 -23.82 -5.54 4.64
C ILE A 5 -22.60 -5.56 3.71
N HIS A 6 -21.43 -5.26 4.27
CA HIS A 6 -20.17 -5.33 3.53
C HIS A 6 -19.72 -6.79 3.37
N ASP A 7 -18.86 -7.03 2.38
CA ASP A 7 -18.18 -8.32 2.21
C ASP A 7 -17.40 -8.68 3.48
N GLY A 8 -17.33 -9.97 3.79
CA GLY A 8 -16.58 -10.48 4.94
C GLY A 8 -15.16 -10.91 4.59
N ILE A 9 -14.33 -10.99 5.64
CA ILE A 9 -12.97 -11.56 5.58
C ILE A 9 -12.93 -12.77 6.52
N ASP A 10 -12.32 -13.88 6.12
CA ASP A 10 -12.05 -14.98 7.03
C ASP A 10 -10.90 -14.60 7.98
N THR A 11 -11.27 -14.11 9.16
CA THR A 11 -10.31 -13.62 10.17
C THR A 11 -9.49 -14.73 10.83
N ARG A 12 -9.82 -16.00 10.59
CA ARG A 12 -9.00 -17.14 11.06
C ARG A 12 -7.80 -17.35 10.14
N PHE A 13 -7.98 -17.03 8.86
CA PHE A 13 -6.91 -17.11 7.86
C PHE A 13 -6.15 -15.80 7.72
N VAL A 14 -6.87 -14.66 7.62
CA VAL A 14 -6.30 -13.32 7.58
C VAL A 14 -6.21 -12.80 9.01
N CYS A 15 -5.12 -13.04 9.68
CA CYS A 15 -4.89 -12.67 11.08
C CYS A 15 -3.42 -12.23 11.27
N PRO A 16 -3.11 -11.57 12.41
CA PRO A 16 -1.73 -11.26 12.75
C PRO A 16 -0.87 -12.53 12.82
N ASN A 17 0.34 -12.46 12.26
CA ASN A 17 1.32 -13.52 12.33
C ASN A 17 2.66 -12.94 12.81
N PRO A 18 3.13 -13.29 14.03
CA PRO A 18 4.39 -12.76 14.57
C PRO A 18 5.61 -13.25 13.77
N ASP A 19 5.51 -14.39 13.12
CA ASP A 19 6.60 -15.03 12.36
C ASP A 19 6.56 -14.67 10.87
N ALA A 20 5.68 -13.73 10.48
CA ALA A 20 5.57 -13.30 9.09
C ALA A 20 6.87 -12.66 8.62
N ALA A 21 7.27 -13.04 7.41
CA ALA A 21 8.43 -12.50 6.72
C ALA A 21 8.12 -12.31 5.22
N LEU A 22 8.79 -11.35 4.60
CA LEU A 22 8.68 -11.05 3.19
C LEU A 22 10.07 -10.95 2.57
N GLU A 23 10.40 -11.89 1.74
CA GLU A 23 11.60 -11.81 0.90
C GLU A 23 11.38 -10.73 -0.18
N ILE A 24 12.26 -9.73 -0.21
CA ILE A 24 12.31 -8.68 -1.22
C ILE A 24 13.24 -9.10 -2.37
N SER A 25 14.45 -9.53 -2.01
CA SER A 25 15.47 -10.10 -2.89
C SER A 25 16.20 -11.22 -2.15
N GLY A 26 17.07 -11.97 -2.82
CA GLY A 26 17.75 -13.11 -2.22
C GLY A 26 18.59 -12.78 -0.97
N ASP A 27 18.94 -11.53 -0.77
CA ASP A 27 19.75 -11.02 0.35
C ASP A 27 18.98 -10.08 1.30
N LEU A 28 17.71 -9.77 1.01
CA LEU A 28 16.88 -8.90 1.84
C LEU A 28 15.53 -9.56 2.15
N THR A 29 15.33 -9.91 3.41
CA THR A 29 14.04 -10.36 3.96
C THR A 29 13.60 -9.40 5.05
N LEU A 30 12.39 -8.87 4.93
CA LEU A 30 11.77 -7.97 5.89
C LEU A 30 10.85 -8.76 6.84
N THR A 31 10.81 -8.33 8.10
CA THR A 31 10.03 -8.92 9.17
C THR A 31 9.28 -7.83 9.96
N ARG A 32 8.54 -8.21 10.99
CA ARG A 32 7.91 -7.24 11.92
C ARG A 32 8.89 -6.41 12.73
N ASN A 33 10.17 -6.78 12.79
CA ASN A 33 11.19 -6.00 13.48
C ASN A 33 11.67 -4.80 12.66
N ASP A 34 11.43 -4.86 11.35
CA ASP A 34 11.76 -3.77 10.44
C ASP A 34 10.65 -2.70 10.44
N GLU A 35 11.01 -1.48 10.11
CA GLU A 35 10.04 -0.41 9.92
C GLU A 35 9.46 -0.47 8.50
N VAL A 36 8.51 -1.36 8.28
CA VAL A 36 7.88 -1.54 6.97
C VAL A 36 6.68 -0.61 6.81
N ILE A 37 6.72 0.22 5.76
CA ILE A 37 5.58 1.04 5.33
C ILE A 37 5.09 0.49 3.99
N SER A 38 3.84 0.05 3.94
CA SER A 38 3.27 -0.56 2.74
C SER A 38 2.25 0.35 2.05
N PHE A 39 2.26 0.29 0.72
CA PHE A 39 1.24 0.87 -0.15
C PHE A 39 0.81 -0.18 -1.17
N ILE A 40 -0.47 -0.53 -1.18
CA ILE A 40 -0.97 -1.66 -1.97
C ILE A 40 -2.19 -1.24 -2.79
N ASN A 41 -2.13 -1.47 -4.09
CA ASN A 41 -3.26 -1.26 -4.99
C ASN A 41 -3.30 -2.35 -6.07
N ARG A 42 -4.45 -2.54 -6.69
CA ARG A 42 -4.57 -3.43 -7.86
C ARG A 42 -3.70 -2.93 -9.01
N ASN A 43 -3.77 -1.64 -9.31
CA ASN A 43 -2.90 -0.92 -10.23
C ASN A 43 -2.51 0.43 -9.59
N LEU A 44 -1.30 0.90 -9.90
CA LEU A 44 -0.74 2.13 -9.36
C LEU A 44 -1.29 3.33 -10.17
N GLU A 45 -2.45 3.84 -9.75
CA GLU A 45 -3.19 4.88 -10.46
C GLU A 45 -3.72 5.98 -9.50
N PRO A 46 -4.02 7.19 -10.01
CA PRO A 46 -4.46 8.33 -9.20
C PRO A 46 -5.73 8.08 -8.40
N SER A 47 -6.71 7.33 -8.94
CA SER A 47 -7.98 7.00 -8.27
C SER A 47 -7.78 6.26 -6.93
N ARG A 48 -6.63 5.63 -6.77
CA ARG A 48 -6.20 4.93 -5.55
C ARG A 48 -5.10 5.68 -4.79
N GLY A 49 -4.99 6.98 -4.99
CA GLY A 49 -4.09 7.85 -4.24
C GLY A 49 -2.60 7.68 -4.55
N TYR A 50 -2.24 6.93 -5.60
CA TYR A 50 -0.83 6.68 -5.92
C TYR A 50 -0.05 7.97 -6.16
N HIS A 51 -0.64 8.96 -6.84
CA HIS A 51 -0.04 10.28 -7.05
C HIS A 51 0.27 11.03 -5.74
N GLN A 52 -0.63 10.93 -4.75
CA GLN A 52 -0.44 11.55 -3.43
C GLN A 52 0.66 10.83 -2.65
N PHE A 53 0.62 9.48 -2.66
CA PHE A 53 1.66 8.67 -2.03
C PHE A 53 3.04 8.99 -2.59
N MET A 54 3.19 9.03 -3.90
CA MET A 54 4.49 9.33 -4.53
C MET A 54 4.98 10.73 -4.16
N ARG A 55 4.14 11.76 -4.18
CA ARG A 55 4.55 13.13 -3.81
C ARG A 55 4.93 13.29 -2.34
N VAL A 56 4.40 12.47 -1.45
CA VAL A 56 4.78 12.44 -0.04
C VAL A 56 6.04 11.61 0.21
N LEU A 57 6.36 10.68 -0.68
CA LEU A 57 7.45 9.71 -0.51
C LEU A 57 8.81 10.35 -0.15
N PRO A 58 9.28 11.45 -0.79
CA PRO A 58 10.55 12.09 -0.42
C PRO A 58 10.54 12.61 1.03
N HIS A 59 9.41 13.14 1.50
CA HIS A 59 9.26 13.62 2.88
C HIS A 59 9.23 12.45 3.87
N LEU A 60 8.53 11.37 3.53
CA LEU A 60 8.44 10.15 4.31
C LEU A 60 9.83 9.54 4.54
N LEU A 61 10.62 9.38 3.47
CA LEU A 61 11.97 8.80 3.53
C LEU A 61 12.93 9.64 4.38
N ARG A 62 12.83 10.98 4.32
CA ARG A 62 13.61 11.88 5.19
C ARG A 62 13.18 11.80 6.66
N ALA A 63 11.89 11.74 6.91
CA ALA A 63 11.34 11.68 8.27
C ALA A 63 11.58 10.32 8.94
N ARG A 64 11.69 9.25 8.14
CA ARG A 64 11.84 7.86 8.61
C ARG A 64 13.04 7.20 7.92
N PRO A 65 14.28 7.50 8.35
CA PRO A 65 15.50 7.04 7.65
C PRO A 65 15.72 5.53 7.74
N GLN A 66 15.04 4.81 8.64
CA GLN A 66 15.11 3.34 8.75
C GLN A 66 13.96 2.64 8.03
N ALA A 67 12.96 3.37 7.55
CA ALA A 67 11.79 2.75 6.93
C ALA A 67 12.14 2.07 5.60
N GLN A 68 11.57 0.87 5.43
CA GLN A 68 11.53 0.14 4.18
C GLN A 68 10.14 0.34 3.56
N VAL A 69 10.06 0.95 2.40
CA VAL A 69 8.80 1.24 1.72
C VAL A 69 8.53 0.16 0.68
N VAL A 70 7.43 -0.59 0.85
CA VAL A 70 7.07 -1.68 -0.06
C VAL A 70 5.78 -1.33 -0.81
N VAL A 71 5.86 -1.29 -2.14
CA VAL A 71 4.76 -0.92 -3.03
C VAL A 71 4.33 -2.11 -3.86
N LEU A 72 3.06 -2.52 -3.71
CA LEU A 72 2.42 -3.53 -4.55
C LEU A 72 1.41 -2.89 -5.50
N GLY A 73 1.40 -3.34 -6.73
CA GLY A 73 0.42 -2.92 -7.73
C GLY A 73 0.92 -3.11 -9.14
N GLY A 74 -0.01 -3.37 -10.06
CA GLY A 74 0.31 -3.45 -11.48
C GLY A 74 0.44 -2.07 -12.13
N ASP A 75 0.94 -2.04 -13.35
CA ASP A 75 1.18 -0.81 -14.13
C ASP A 75 0.01 -0.50 -15.10
N ALA A 76 -1.05 -1.31 -15.09
CA ALA A 76 -2.25 -1.09 -15.92
C ALA A 76 -3.19 -0.04 -15.30
N VAL A 77 -4.27 0.27 -15.99
CA VAL A 77 -5.35 1.12 -15.52
C VAL A 77 -6.57 0.27 -15.18
N SER A 78 -7.21 0.53 -14.03
CA SER A 78 -8.44 -0.17 -13.60
C SER A 78 -9.69 0.69 -13.78
N TYR A 79 -9.66 1.93 -13.30
CA TYR A 79 -10.87 2.76 -13.13
C TYR A 79 -10.75 4.17 -13.73
N GLY A 80 -9.60 4.56 -14.20
CA GLY A 80 -9.34 5.87 -14.77
C GLY A 80 -8.89 5.83 -16.22
N ALA A 81 -8.44 6.94 -16.74
CA ALA A 81 -7.77 7.03 -18.03
C ALA A 81 -6.27 6.74 -17.87
N ALA A 82 -5.62 6.29 -18.93
CA ALA A 82 -4.17 6.24 -18.99
C ALA A 82 -3.57 7.67 -19.01
N PRO A 83 -2.28 7.85 -18.66
CA PRO A 83 -1.62 9.14 -18.81
C PRO A 83 -1.72 9.66 -20.25
N ALA A 84 -2.01 10.95 -20.42
CA ALA A 84 -2.17 11.56 -21.75
C ALA A 84 -0.89 11.46 -22.62
N GLY A 85 0.30 11.40 -21.99
CA GLY A 85 1.57 11.23 -22.67
C GLY A 85 1.96 9.78 -22.98
N GLY A 86 1.08 8.80 -22.75
CA GLY A 86 1.39 7.38 -22.86
C GLY A 86 2.15 6.83 -21.64
N GLY A 87 2.51 5.56 -21.70
CA GLY A 87 3.18 4.87 -20.58
C GLY A 87 2.23 4.55 -19.42
N SER A 88 2.79 4.33 -18.25
CA SER A 88 2.02 4.04 -17.03
C SER A 88 2.08 5.20 -16.01
N TRP A 89 1.08 5.28 -15.14
CA TRP A 89 1.09 6.22 -14.02
C TRP A 89 2.31 6.03 -13.12
N LYS A 90 2.76 4.78 -12.95
CA LYS A 90 3.99 4.48 -12.20
C LYS A 90 5.19 5.17 -12.81
N GLN A 91 5.39 5.03 -14.13
CA GLN A 91 6.52 5.66 -14.84
C GLN A 91 6.47 7.19 -14.75
N LEU A 92 5.28 7.78 -14.90
CA LEU A 92 5.09 9.22 -14.81
C LEU A 92 5.52 9.76 -13.43
N TYR A 93 5.01 9.19 -12.33
CA TYR A 93 5.35 9.68 -10.99
C TYR A 93 6.76 9.30 -10.54
N LEU A 94 7.33 8.20 -11.01
CA LEU A 94 8.77 7.93 -10.83
C LEU A 94 9.63 8.99 -11.52
N GLY A 95 9.21 9.43 -12.72
CA GLY A 95 9.88 10.51 -13.46
C GLY A 95 9.80 11.85 -12.73
N GLU A 96 8.64 12.20 -12.14
CA GLU A 96 8.47 13.41 -11.32
C GLU A 96 9.46 13.45 -10.14
N LEU A 97 9.78 12.32 -9.53
CA LEU A 97 10.58 12.25 -8.30
C LEU A 97 12.07 11.95 -8.51
N ARG A 98 12.50 11.79 -9.76
CA ARG A 98 13.86 11.31 -10.08
C ARG A 98 14.98 12.17 -9.47
N GLY A 99 14.76 13.46 -9.28
CA GLY A 99 15.71 14.39 -8.68
C GLY A 99 15.51 14.66 -7.19
N ASP A 100 14.40 14.20 -6.60
CA ASP A 100 13.98 14.58 -5.25
C ASP A 100 14.38 13.56 -4.17
N ILE A 101 14.79 12.37 -4.59
CA ILE A 101 15.13 11.23 -3.72
C ILE A 101 16.55 10.77 -4.05
N SER A 102 17.42 10.67 -3.03
CA SER A 102 18.79 10.17 -3.18
C SER A 102 18.81 8.68 -3.53
N ASP A 103 19.91 8.21 -4.14
CA ASP A 103 20.08 6.77 -4.45
C ASP A 103 20.01 5.90 -3.19
N ALA A 104 20.54 6.39 -2.06
CA ALA A 104 20.49 5.71 -0.77
C ALA A 104 19.04 5.57 -0.26
N ASP A 105 18.19 6.58 -0.48
CA ASP A 105 16.78 6.53 -0.13
C ASP A 105 15.98 5.67 -1.11
N TRP A 106 16.31 5.72 -2.41
CA TRP A 106 15.68 4.83 -3.39
C TRP A 106 15.96 3.34 -3.12
N ALA A 107 17.14 3.00 -2.59
CA ALA A 107 17.47 1.63 -2.21
C ALA A 107 16.52 1.03 -1.13
N ARG A 108 15.76 1.89 -0.43
CA ARG A 108 14.76 1.49 0.57
C ARG A 108 13.32 1.47 0.04
N VAL A 109 13.11 1.67 -1.28
CA VAL A 109 11.80 1.68 -1.92
C VAL A 109 11.67 0.49 -2.87
N HIS A 110 10.81 -0.44 -2.55
CA HIS A 110 10.69 -1.73 -3.22
C HIS A 110 9.37 -1.83 -3.99
N PHE A 111 9.42 -1.77 -5.31
CA PHE A 111 8.26 -2.00 -6.18
C PHE A 111 8.22 -3.47 -6.61
N LEU A 112 7.33 -4.24 -6.01
CA LEU A 112 7.25 -5.69 -6.26
C LEU A 112 6.22 -6.07 -7.34
N GLY A 113 5.49 -5.07 -7.89
CA GLY A 113 4.46 -5.36 -8.87
C GLY A 113 3.30 -6.16 -8.28
N ARG A 114 2.77 -7.12 -9.03
CA ARG A 114 1.76 -8.09 -8.56
C ARG A 114 2.46 -9.31 -7.98
N VAL A 115 2.05 -9.69 -6.79
CA VAL A 115 2.63 -10.83 -6.06
C VAL A 115 1.56 -11.89 -5.76
N PRO A 116 1.93 -13.16 -5.53
CA PRO A 116 1.01 -14.17 -5.00
C PRO A 116 0.37 -13.75 -3.68
N TYR A 117 -0.84 -14.24 -3.40
CA TYR A 117 -1.63 -13.84 -2.22
C TYR A 117 -0.89 -14.02 -0.89
N GLY A 118 -0.14 -15.11 -0.73
CA GLY A 118 0.64 -15.32 0.49
C GLY A 118 1.68 -14.21 0.75
N ARG A 119 2.36 -13.72 -0.30
CA ARG A 119 3.30 -12.59 -0.16
C ARG A 119 2.59 -11.26 0.13
N PHE A 120 1.41 -11.05 -0.45
CA PHE A 120 0.56 -9.91 -0.12
C PHE A 120 0.16 -9.93 1.35
N LEU A 121 -0.30 -11.07 1.86
CA LEU A 121 -0.68 -11.24 3.26
C LEU A 121 0.52 -11.05 4.20
N SER A 122 1.68 -11.64 3.88
CA SER A 122 2.92 -11.42 4.64
C SER A 122 3.27 -9.93 4.72
N LEU A 123 3.14 -9.18 3.62
CA LEU A 123 3.39 -7.73 3.64
C LEU A 123 2.47 -7.00 4.62
N LEU A 124 1.17 -7.31 4.62
CA LEU A 124 0.23 -6.69 5.58
C LEU A 124 0.59 -7.04 7.02
N GLN A 125 0.95 -8.30 7.28
CA GLN A 125 1.30 -8.80 8.62
C GLN A 125 2.58 -8.20 9.19
N ILE A 126 3.56 -7.81 8.35
CA ILE A 126 4.79 -7.17 8.80
C ILE A 126 4.72 -5.64 8.79
N SER A 127 3.67 -5.04 8.20
CA SER A 127 3.57 -3.59 8.03
C SER A 127 3.41 -2.87 9.37
N ARG A 128 4.35 -1.94 9.66
CA ARG A 128 4.22 -0.98 10.77
C ARG A 128 3.16 0.06 10.47
N ALA A 129 3.03 0.45 9.19
CA ALA A 129 1.96 1.29 8.71
C ALA A 129 1.56 0.86 7.30
N HIS A 130 0.26 0.68 7.08
CA HIS A 130 -0.32 0.46 5.77
C HIS A 130 -1.00 1.74 5.30
N ILE A 131 -0.56 2.28 4.15
CA ILE A 131 -1.12 3.50 3.58
C ILE A 131 -2.20 3.11 2.58
N TYR A 132 -3.45 3.46 2.90
CA TYR A 132 -4.63 3.21 2.10
C TYR A 132 -5.27 4.52 1.63
N LEU A 133 -4.92 4.96 0.43
CA LEU A 133 -5.48 6.18 -0.16
C LEU A 133 -6.46 5.82 -1.28
N THR A 134 -7.59 6.49 -1.29
CA THR A 134 -8.62 6.27 -2.32
C THR A 134 -9.51 7.51 -2.48
N TYR A 135 -10.04 7.73 -3.67
CA TYR A 135 -11.21 8.59 -3.84
C TYR A 135 -12.45 7.91 -3.20
N PRO A 136 -13.56 8.63 -2.98
CA PRO A 136 -14.80 8.01 -2.54
C PRO A 136 -15.19 6.89 -3.52
N PHE A 137 -15.16 5.66 -3.04
CA PHE A 137 -15.41 4.44 -3.82
C PHE A 137 -15.85 3.32 -2.85
N VAL A 138 -16.24 2.17 -3.39
CA VAL A 138 -16.60 1.02 -2.55
C VAL A 138 -15.45 0.61 -1.64
N LEU A 139 -15.77 0.08 -0.47
CA LEU A 139 -14.81 -0.48 0.46
C LEU A 139 -14.00 -1.59 -0.21
N SER A 140 -12.69 -1.58 -0.05
CA SER A 140 -11.82 -2.56 -0.68
C SER A 140 -11.52 -3.72 0.27
N TRP A 141 -11.47 -4.93 -0.28
CA TRP A 141 -11.04 -6.11 0.48
C TRP A 141 -9.66 -5.92 1.10
N SER A 142 -8.73 -5.30 0.38
CA SER A 142 -7.38 -5.06 0.91
C SER A 142 -7.36 -4.19 2.18
N LEU A 143 -8.32 -3.28 2.36
CA LEU A 143 -8.46 -2.53 3.61
C LEU A 143 -8.92 -3.45 4.74
N MET A 144 -9.93 -4.27 4.50
CA MET A 144 -10.43 -5.22 5.50
C MET A 144 -9.38 -6.26 5.86
N GLU A 145 -8.61 -6.73 4.88
CA GLU A 145 -7.48 -7.64 5.10
C GLU A 145 -6.36 -6.99 5.92
N ALA A 146 -6.04 -5.72 5.65
CA ALA A 146 -5.06 -4.97 6.44
C ALA A 146 -5.50 -4.80 7.90
N MET A 147 -6.79 -4.49 8.12
CA MET A 147 -7.38 -4.43 9.47
C MET A 147 -7.29 -5.79 10.17
N SER A 148 -7.67 -6.87 9.48
CA SER A 148 -7.66 -8.23 10.02
C SER A 148 -6.24 -8.74 10.29
N ALA A 149 -5.25 -8.36 9.48
CA ALA A 149 -3.83 -8.67 9.68
C ALA A 149 -3.18 -7.88 10.83
N GLY A 150 -3.89 -6.90 11.42
CA GLY A 150 -3.42 -6.09 12.53
C GLY A 150 -2.43 -5.00 12.14
N ALA A 151 -2.43 -4.55 10.88
CA ALA A 151 -1.63 -3.42 10.44
C ALA A 151 -2.18 -2.10 11.00
N ALA A 152 -1.32 -1.17 11.41
CA ALA A 152 -1.73 0.21 11.65
C ALA A 152 -2.02 0.88 10.30
N ILE A 153 -3.18 1.53 10.16
CA ILE A 153 -3.66 2.01 8.85
C ILE A 153 -3.74 3.54 8.86
N VAL A 154 -3.14 4.14 7.82
CA VAL A 154 -3.33 5.54 7.47
C VAL A 154 -4.21 5.59 6.22
N ALA A 155 -5.45 6.04 6.35
CA ALA A 155 -6.44 5.97 5.28
C ALA A 155 -6.98 7.34 4.87
N SER A 156 -7.48 7.43 3.63
CA SER A 156 -8.28 8.58 3.20
C SER A 156 -9.57 8.67 4.00
N ASP A 157 -9.91 9.88 4.45
CA ASP A 157 -11.11 10.16 5.22
C ASP A 157 -12.36 10.24 4.30
N THR A 158 -12.73 9.12 3.69
CA THR A 158 -13.91 8.98 2.82
C THR A 158 -15.07 8.29 3.54
N ALA A 159 -16.30 8.53 3.09
CA ALA A 159 -17.48 7.97 3.74
C ALA A 159 -17.41 6.43 3.90
N PRO A 160 -17.05 5.62 2.88
CA PRO A 160 -16.94 4.17 3.04
C PRO A 160 -15.88 3.75 4.05
N VAL A 161 -14.75 4.48 4.16
CA VAL A 161 -13.70 4.18 5.14
C VAL A 161 -14.19 4.47 6.56
N ARG A 162 -14.90 5.58 6.77
CA ARG A 162 -15.47 5.94 8.08
C ARG A 162 -16.50 4.94 8.62
N GLU A 163 -17.14 4.16 7.74
CA GLU A 163 -18.08 3.12 8.16
C GLU A 163 -17.40 1.99 8.94
N VAL A 164 -16.13 1.70 8.64
CA VAL A 164 -15.39 0.56 9.21
C VAL A 164 -14.20 0.97 10.08
N MET A 165 -13.74 2.21 9.97
CA MET A 165 -12.59 2.73 10.72
C MET A 165 -12.97 3.99 11.50
N ARG A 166 -12.42 4.11 12.71
CA ARG A 166 -12.47 5.33 13.52
C ARG A 166 -11.04 5.74 13.86
N ASN A 167 -10.82 7.04 14.03
CA ASN A 167 -9.57 7.51 14.62
C ASN A 167 -9.46 6.92 16.04
N GLY A 168 -8.39 6.18 16.27
CA GLY A 168 -8.11 5.47 17.49
C GLY A 168 -7.03 6.13 18.31
#